data_43a84ebd799d4dd577ce9c74059ea1ba
#
_entry.id   43a84ebd799d4dd577ce9c74059ea1ba
#
_cell.length_a   1.000
_cell.length_b   1.000
_cell.length_c   1.000
_cell.angle_alpha   90.00
_cell.angle_beta   90.00
_cell.angle_gamma   90.00
#
_symmetry.space_group_name_H-M   'P 1'
#
loop_
_entity.id
_entity.type
_entity.pdbx_description
1 polymer ?
#
loop_
_entity_poly.entity_id
_entity_poly.type
_entity_poly.pdbx_seq_one_letter_code
_entity_poly.pdbx_strand_id
1 'polypeptide(L)'
;MNALILDGSPANDATGGRVAAILAPLLAAKGYKTEHVVLRDKTLGHCRGCFQCWLKTPGVCILDDDNRELSRKFIQSDLTIFLTPVMYGAYSPELKRMLDHLIANISPFFTTIDGETHHRMRYERYPDVMVTGWIDRPDQTQEALFNHLAWRNTINFNGEKRSWGIVDRHAGDVALKAQVEDLVRKLDSSSAHQGVELPRIAAETAAAPLKALLLVGSPRMAKSSSASLGGYLLDQLASRGVATETHQIYHAMHDEGKRQAMLDAIDSSDLTLLAFPLYIDSLPAPVLSLMRDIEERRTGKPMRGAFAAIANCGFIESSQNESSLASCATFAKAAGFRWMGSITIGGGEGLVH
;
A
#
# COMPACT_ATOMS: atom_id res chain seq x y z
N MET A 1 9.00 22.08 17.90
CA MET A 1 8.67 20.74 17.37
C MET A 1 8.67 20.79 15.85
N ASN A 2 8.96 19.66 15.16
CA ASN A 2 8.98 19.56 13.70
C ASN A 2 7.85 18.65 13.22
N ALA A 3 7.09 19.10 12.21
CA ALA A 3 6.07 18.32 11.55
C ALA A 3 6.46 18.07 10.07
N LEU A 4 6.45 16.83 9.63
CA LEU A 4 6.72 16.43 8.26
C LEU A 4 5.40 16.01 7.58
N ILE A 5 5.03 16.68 6.50
CA ILE A 5 3.90 16.30 5.65
C ILE A 5 4.43 15.61 4.41
N LEU A 6 4.10 14.34 4.22
CA LEU A 6 4.39 13.55 3.03
C LEU A 6 3.14 13.45 2.17
N ASP A 7 3.13 14.18 1.07
CA ASP A 7 2.00 14.31 0.17
C ASP A 7 2.11 13.36 -1.03
N GLY A 8 1.27 12.34 -1.05
CA GLY A 8 1.16 11.34 -2.10
C GLY A 8 0.15 11.69 -3.21
N SER A 9 -0.19 12.96 -3.38
CA SER A 9 -1.08 13.38 -4.49
C SER A 9 -0.45 13.13 -5.85
N PRO A 10 -1.18 12.57 -6.83
CA PRO A 10 -0.76 12.56 -8.22
C PRO A 10 -0.81 13.99 -8.82
N ALA A 11 -0.23 14.17 -10.02
CA ALA A 11 -0.06 15.49 -10.64
C ALA A 11 -1.37 16.24 -10.91
N ASN A 12 -2.46 15.52 -11.15
CA ASN A 12 -3.78 16.06 -11.45
C ASN A 12 -4.68 16.24 -10.22
N ASP A 13 -4.14 16.08 -9.00
CA ASP A 13 -4.88 16.20 -7.75
C ASP A 13 -4.28 17.26 -6.83
N ALA A 14 -5.02 18.33 -6.60
CA ALA A 14 -4.62 19.44 -5.74
C ALA A 14 -5.05 19.28 -4.26
N THR A 15 -5.76 18.20 -3.92
CA THR A 15 -6.38 18.03 -2.59
C THR A 15 -5.34 17.98 -1.49
N GLY A 16 -4.23 17.25 -1.68
CA GLY A 16 -3.14 17.20 -0.68
C GLY A 16 -2.57 18.58 -0.37
N GLY A 17 -2.34 19.40 -1.42
CA GLY A 17 -1.89 20.79 -1.25
C GLY A 17 -2.88 21.67 -0.48
N ARG A 18 -4.21 21.52 -0.73
CA ARG A 18 -5.26 22.23 0.02
C ARG A 18 -5.25 21.81 1.50
N VAL A 19 -5.18 20.51 1.78
CA VAL A 19 -5.10 19.98 3.15
C VAL A 19 -3.83 20.47 3.85
N ALA A 20 -2.68 20.42 3.19
CA ALA A 20 -1.42 20.91 3.74
C ALA A 20 -1.46 22.41 4.06
N ALA A 21 -2.08 23.22 3.21
CA ALA A 21 -2.27 24.65 3.45
C ALA A 21 -3.15 24.95 4.68
N ILE A 22 -4.15 24.10 4.97
CA ILE A 22 -4.97 24.17 6.19
C ILE A 22 -4.17 23.71 7.42
N LEU A 23 -3.40 22.64 7.30
CA LEU A 23 -2.60 22.07 8.40
C LEU A 23 -1.51 23.03 8.89
N ALA A 24 -0.83 23.73 7.98
CA ALA A 24 0.34 24.54 8.32
C ALA A 24 0.05 25.58 9.43
N PRO A 25 -0.99 26.44 9.36
CA PRO A 25 -1.30 27.39 10.43
C PRO A 25 -1.81 26.70 11.71
N LEU A 26 -2.55 25.59 11.61
CA LEU A 26 -3.03 24.84 12.78
C LEU A 26 -1.86 24.25 13.58
N LEU A 27 -0.89 23.68 12.88
CA LEU A 27 0.32 23.12 13.48
C LEU A 27 1.24 24.20 14.02
N ALA A 28 1.37 25.33 13.31
CA ALA A 28 2.14 26.48 13.79
C ALA A 28 1.58 27.03 15.12
N ALA A 29 0.25 27.11 15.26
CA ALA A 29 -0.40 27.50 16.51
C ALA A 29 -0.11 26.54 17.68
N LYS A 30 0.26 25.27 17.37
CA LYS A 30 0.70 24.26 18.35
C LYS A 30 2.22 24.22 18.55
N GLY A 31 2.96 25.13 17.93
CA GLY A 31 4.43 25.23 18.05
C GLY A 31 5.21 24.29 17.12
N TYR A 32 4.59 23.74 16.07
CA TYR A 32 5.29 22.97 15.06
C TYR A 32 5.85 23.86 13.94
N LYS A 33 7.09 23.57 13.53
CA LYS A 33 7.63 24.00 12.25
C LYS A 33 7.30 22.92 11.21
N THR A 34 6.54 23.27 10.19
CA THR A 34 6.03 22.32 9.20
C THR A 34 6.90 22.30 7.94
N GLU A 35 7.25 21.11 7.47
CA GLU A 35 7.82 20.87 6.14
C GLU A 35 6.81 20.07 5.32
N HIS A 36 6.42 20.59 4.14
CA HIS A 36 5.54 19.90 3.19
C HIS A 36 6.35 19.37 2.01
N VAL A 37 6.33 18.06 1.80
CA VAL A 37 7.06 17.35 0.74
C VAL A 37 6.06 16.69 -0.19
N VAL A 38 6.02 17.14 -1.44
CA VAL A 38 5.23 16.55 -2.52
C VAL A 38 6.04 15.41 -3.13
N LEU A 39 5.60 14.16 -2.91
CA LEU A 39 6.40 12.96 -3.21
C LEU A 39 6.58 12.70 -4.71
N ARG A 40 5.63 13.13 -5.56
CA ARG A 40 5.78 13.02 -7.02
C ARG A 40 6.95 13.86 -7.58
N ASP A 41 7.37 14.90 -6.85
CA ASP A 41 8.47 15.78 -7.24
C ASP A 41 9.82 15.28 -6.74
N LYS A 42 9.85 14.09 -6.12
CA LYS A 42 11.05 13.46 -5.56
C LYS A 42 11.54 12.30 -6.42
N THR A 43 12.84 12.14 -6.48
CA THR A 43 13.45 10.95 -7.09
C THR A 43 13.39 9.79 -6.11
N LEU A 44 12.38 8.93 -6.26
CA LEU A 44 12.17 7.78 -5.40
C LEU A 44 12.14 6.51 -6.26
N GLY A 45 13.12 5.62 -6.06
CA GLY A 45 13.09 4.28 -6.61
C GLY A 45 12.07 3.41 -5.88
N HIS A 46 11.79 2.22 -6.41
CA HIS A 46 10.97 1.23 -5.69
C HIS A 46 11.84 0.41 -4.74
N CYS A 47 11.34 0.13 -3.53
CA CYS A 47 12.00 -0.77 -2.60
C CYS A 47 12.18 -2.15 -3.25
N ARG A 48 13.42 -2.68 -3.21
CA ARG A 48 13.79 -3.96 -3.84
C ARG A 48 13.56 -5.18 -2.96
N GLY A 49 13.09 -5.01 -1.72
CA GLY A 49 12.95 -6.10 -0.76
C GLY A 49 14.27 -6.85 -0.48
N CYS A 50 15.39 -6.18 -0.64
CA CYS A 50 16.73 -6.79 -0.58
C CYS A 50 17.29 -6.91 0.84
N PHE A 51 16.64 -6.30 1.84
CA PHE A 51 17.03 -6.25 3.25
C PHE A 51 18.46 -5.72 3.53
N GLN A 52 19.10 -5.07 2.55
CA GLN A 52 20.44 -4.52 2.76
C GLN A 52 20.46 -3.41 3.83
N CYS A 53 19.35 -2.68 3.99
CA CYS A 53 19.14 -1.72 5.07
C CYS A 53 19.03 -2.35 6.48
N TRP A 54 19.04 -3.68 6.58
CA TRP A 54 19.18 -4.42 7.83
C TRP A 54 20.55 -5.08 7.94
N LEU A 55 21.10 -5.59 6.82
CA LEU A 55 22.27 -6.45 6.80
C LEU A 55 23.58 -5.70 6.59
N LYS A 56 23.64 -4.76 5.61
CA LYS A 56 24.89 -4.07 5.22
C LYS A 56 24.96 -2.63 5.73
N THR A 57 23.85 -1.91 5.65
CA THR A 57 23.76 -0.49 6.03
C THR A 57 22.60 -0.28 6.99
N PRO A 58 22.68 -0.79 8.25
CA PRO A 58 21.56 -0.74 9.19
C PRO A 58 20.98 0.66 9.34
N GLY A 59 19.67 0.80 9.04
CA GLY A 59 18.95 2.07 9.10
C GLY A 59 19.04 2.92 7.82
N VAL A 60 19.82 2.52 6.79
CA VAL A 60 19.99 3.27 5.55
C VAL A 60 19.72 2.40 4.32
N CYS A 61 18.83 2.85 3.44
CA CYS A 61 18.57 2.15 2.18
C CYS A 61 19.80 2.18 1.27
N ILE A 62 20.05 1.10 0.51
CA ILE A 62 21.14 1.04 -0.47
C ILE A 62 20.89 1.90 -1.71
N LEU A 63 19.61 2.19 -2.02
CA LEU A 63 19.29 3.12 -3.11
C LEU A 63 19.71 4.53 -2.69
N ASP A 64 20.48 5.18 -3.56
CA ASP A 64 20.98 6.52 -3.34
C ASP A 64 20.07 7.53 -4.04
N ASP A 65 18.94 7.78 -3.43
CA ASP A 65 17.90 8.69 -3.89
C ASP A 65 17.26 9.42 -2.71
N ASP A 66 16.22 10.23 -2.94
CA ASP A 66 15.56 11.06 -1.91
C ASP A 66 14.98 10.24 -0.74
N ASN A 67 14.82 8.91 -0.87
CA ASN A 67 14.30 8.07 0.22
C ASN A 67 15.17 8.13 1.48
N ARG A 68 16.50 8.25 1.35
CA ARG A 68 17.43 8.30 2.50
C ARG A 68 17.17 9.54 3.36
N GLU A 69 17.05 10.69 2.71
CA GLU A 69 16.77 11.93 3.40
C GLU A 69 15.37 11.93 4.03
N LEU A 70 14.37 11.48 3.30
CA LEU A 70 12.99 11.43 3.78
C LEU A 70 12.81 10.41 4.93
N SER A 71 13.47 9.25 4.88
CA SER A 71 13.50 8.28 6.00
C SER A 71 14.14 8.87 7.26
N ARG A 72 15.23 9.65 7.09
CA ARG A 72 15.87 10.37 8.19
C ARG A 72 14.95 11.45 8.77
N LYS A 73 14.31 12.26 7.90
CA LYS A 73 13.35 13.29 8.31
C LYS A 73 12.16 12.69 9.03
N PHE A 74 11.65 11.54 8.58
CA PHE A 74 10.59 10.80 9.26
C PHE A 74 10.96 10.54 10.72
N ILE A 75 12.09 9.91 10.99
CA ILE A 75 12.53 9.59 12.36
C ILE A 75 12.85 10.83 13.20
N GLN A 76 13.33 11.90 12.57
CA GLN A 76 13.69 13.15 13.27
C GLN A 76 12.51 14.09 13.51
N SER A 77 11.35 13.81 12.96
CA SER A 77 10.14 14.58 13.17
C SER A 77 9.50 14.28 14.52
N ASP A 78 8.75 15.23 15.06
CA ASP A 78 7.88 15.02 16.22
C ASP A 78 6.50 14.53 15.78
N LEU A 79 6.07 14.92 14.56
CA LEU A 79 4.82 14.50 13.93
C LEU A 79 5.07 14.24 12.45
N THR A 80 4.56 13.13 11.93
CA THR A 80 4.50 12.88 10.48
C THR A 80 3.05 12.75 10.03
N ILE A 81 2.73 13.41 8.92
CA ILE A 81 1.39 13.44 8.33
C ILE A 81 1.48 12.84 6.93
N PHE A 82 0.70 11.80 6.68
CA PHE A 82 0.55 11.19 5.36
C PHE A 82 -0.73 11.70 4.71
N LEU A 83 -0.59 12.30 3.51
CA LEU A 83 -1.70 12.78 2.69
C LEU A 83 -1.80 11.91 1.43
N THR A 84 -2.99 11.39 1.10
CA THR A 84 -3.13 10.43 0.00
C THR A 84 -4.55 10.36 -0.55
N PRO A 85 -4.74 10.30 -1.88
CA PRO A 85 -5.97 9.74 -2.42
C PRO A 85 -6.06 8.26 -2.01
N VAL A 86 -7.27 7.83 -1.67
CA VAL A 86 -7.55 6.42 -1.35
C VAL A 86 -7.81 5.67 -2.64
N MET A 87 -7.06 4.58 -2.84
CA MET A 87 -7.19 3.70 -4.00
C MET A 87 -7.49 2.28 -3.54
N TYR A 88 -8.68 1.80 -3.80
CA TYR A 88 -9.12 0.44 -3.38
C TYR A 88 -9.02 0.21 -1.87
N GLY A 89 -9.15 1.28 -1.07
CA GLY A 89 -8.93 1.25 0.37
C GLY A 89 -7.45 1.32 0.79
N ALA A 90 -6.51 1.39 -0.16
CA ALA A 90 -5.08 1.56 0.10
C ALA A 90 -4.61 2.99 -0.20
N TYR A 91 -3.32 3.24 -0.02
CA TYR A 91 -2.67 4.51 -0.33
C TYR A 91 -2.36 4.65 -1.82
N SER A 92 -2.11 5.88 -2.28
CA SER A 92 -1.57 6.12 -3.61
C SER A 92 -0.21 5.43 -3.83
N PRO A 93 0.12 5.07 -5.07
CA PRO A 93 1.47 4.58 -5.39
C PRO A 93 2.57 5.55 -5.02
N GLU A 94 2.32 6.86 -5.11
CA GLU A 94 3.25 7.94 -4.78
C GLU A 94 3.62 7.89 -3.28
N LEU A 95 2.61 7.83 -2.39
CA LEU A 95 2.87 7.70 -0.94
C LEU A 95 3.49 6.33 -0.64
N LYS A 96 2.90 5.26 -1.17
CA LYS A 96 3.35 3.90 -0.88
C LYS A 96 4.81 3.65 -1.28
N ARG A 97 5.29 4.28 -2.36
CA ARG A 97 6.69 4.23 -2.79
C ARG A 97 7.65 4.72 -1.69
N MET A 98 7.29 5.80 -1.00
CA MET A 98 8.09 6.28 0.14
C MET A 98 7.94 5.36 1.35
N LEU A 99 6.71 4.94 1.68
CA LEU A 99 6.45 4.09 2.83
C LEU A 99 7.18 2.76 2.75
N ASP A 100 7.29 2.13 1.57
CA ASP A 100 8.01 0.86 1.37
C ASP A 100 9.50 0.95 1.79
N HIS A 101 10.10 2.15 1.80
CA HIS A 101 11.47 2.36 2.26
C HIS A 101 11.59 2.50 3.77
N LEU A 102 10.49 2.77 4.50
CA LEU A 102 10.52 2.95 5.96
C LEU A 102 10.87 1.66 6.72
N ILE A 103 10.92 0.51 6.04
CA ILE A 103 11.49 -0.73 6.59
C ILE A 103 12.92 -0.54 7.13
N ALA A 104 13.68 0.42 6.61
CA ALA A 104 15.00 0.78 7.13
C ALA A 104 14.94 1.31 8.57
N ASN A 105 13.82 1.89 8.96
CA ASN A 105 13.62 2.54 10.26
C ASN A 105 13.19 1.59 11.38
N ILE A 106 12.92 0.32 11.07
CA ILE A 106 12.59 -0.72 12.06
C ILE A 106 13.69 -1.77 12.14
N SER A 107 13.68 -2.54 13.21
CA SER A 107 14.64 -3.62 13.44
C SER A 107 14.21 -4.90 12.68
N PRO A 108 15.15 -5.76 12.25
CA PRO A 108 14.82 -7.09 11.72
C PRO A 108 14.28 -8.06 12.78
N PHE A 109 14.40 -7.72 14.06
CA PHE A 109 13.94 -8.56 15.18
C PHE A 109 12.45 -8.35 15.43
N PHE A 110 11.80 -9.39 15.95
CA PHE A 110 10.37 -9.37 16.23
C PHE A 110 10.07 -9.09 17.70
N THR A 111 8.87 -8.62 17.94
CA THR A 111 8.20 -8.46 19.23
C THR A 111 6.73 -8.78 19.06
N THR A 112 6.02 -8.95 20.18
CA THR A 112 4.57 -9.15 20.17
C THR A 112 3.89 -7.88 20.68
N ILE A 113 2.91 -7.38 19.94
CA ILE A 113 2.04 -6.26 20.31
C ILE A 113 0.59 -6.77 20.19
N ASP A 114 -0.16 -6.73 21.28
CA ASP A 114 -1.56 -7.18 21.35
C ASP A 114 -1.81 -8.60 20.78
N GLY A 115 -0.82 -9.50 20.95
CA GLY A 115 -0.89 -10.88 20.48
C GLY A 115 -0.45 -11.11 19.03
N GLU A 116 -0.07 -10.08 18.30
CA GLU A 116 0.48 -10.17 16.94
C GLU A 116 1.98 -9.93 16.88
N THR A 117 2.64 -10.54 15.90
CA THR A 117 4.06 -10.36 15.61
C THR A 117 4.30 -9.05 14.87
N HIS A 118 5.19 -8.22 15.39
CA HIS A 118 5.62 -6.95 14.81
C HIS A 118 7.14 -6.84 14.83
N HIS A 119 7.71 -5.92 14.05
CA HIS A 119 9.12 -5.58 14.14
C HIS A 119 9.40 -4.73 15.38
N ARG A 120 10.53 -4.99 16.05
CA ARG A 120 11.01 -4.12 17.14
C ARG A 120 11.41 -2.76 16.63
N MET A 121 11.24 -1.76 17.47
CA MET A 121 11.79 -0.44 17.24
C MET A 121 13.31 -0.50 17.04
N ARG A 122 13.83 0.31 16.12
CA ARG A 122 15.28 0.53 15.93
C ARG A 122 15.79 1.72 16.74
N TYR A 123 14.93 2.73 16.91
CA TYR A 123 15.23 3.99 17.59
C TYR A 123 14.39 4.09 18.85
N GLU A 124 14.85 4.92 19.80
CA GLU A 124 14.16 5.12 21.10
C GLU A 124 12.82 5.88 20.94
N ARG A 125 12.71 6.71 19.90
CA ARG A 125 11.53 7.51 19.61
C ARG A 125 11.14 7.46 18.14
N TYR A 126 9.84 7.49 17.90
CA TYR A 126 9.23 7.64 16.59
C TYR A 126 8.26 8.83 16.59
N PRO A 127 7.97 9.43 15.42
CA PRO A 127 7.02 10.53 15.35
C PRO A 127 5.60 10.07 15.68
N ASP A 128 4.80 10.99 16.21
CA ASP A 128 3.35 10.85 16.15
C ASP A 128 2.90 10.76 14.69
N VAL A 129 1.77 10.09 14.42
CA VAL A 129 1.33 9.84 13.04
C VAL A 129 -0.11 10.28 12.82
N MET A 130 -0.32 11.06 11.77
CA MET A 130 -1.65 11.39 11.24
C MET A 130 -1.76 10.91 9.79
N VAL A 131 -2.86 10.21 9.45
CA VAL A 131 -3.12 9.75 8.08
C VAL A 131 -4.40 10.38 7.58
N THR A 132 -4.31 11.16 6.51
CA THR A 132 -5.47 11.82 5.90
C THR A 132 -5.66 11.34 4.48
N GLY A 133 -6.78 10.66 4.25
CA GLY A 133 -7.19 10.20 2.92
C GLY A 133 -8.29 11.05 2.33
N TRP A 134 -8.54 10.89 1.04
CA TRP A 134 -9.74 11.37 0.34
C TRP A 134 -10.10 10.43 -0.79
N ILE A 135 -11.39 10.34 -1.09
CA ILE A 135 -11.92 9.56 -2.21
C ILE A 135 -12.72 10.48 -3.13
N ASP A 136 -12.81 10.09 -4.39
CA ASP A 136 -13.51 10.89 -5.41
C ASP A 136 -15.04 10.81 -5.23
N ARG A 137 -15.53 9.65 -4.81
CA ARG A 137 -16.95 9.40 -4.51
C ARG A 137 -17.06 8.59 -3.23
N PRO A 138 -18.03 8.88 -2.36
CA PRO A 138 -18.27 8.10 -1.15
C PRO A 138 -18.38 6.60 -1.45
N ASP A 139 -17.57 5.80 -0.77
CA ASP A 139 -17.55 4.33 -0.87
C ASP A 139 -17.23 3.74 0.50
N GLN A 140 -18.24 3.23 1.19
CA GLN A 140 -18.13 2.71 2.55
C GLN A 140 -17.11 1.56 2.66
N THR A 141 -16.97 0.75 1.60
CA THR A 141 -15.99 -0.35 1.58
C THR A 141 -14.57 0.20 1.56
N GLN A 142 -14.28 1.15 0.67
CA GLN A 142 -12.96 1.77 0.59
C GLN A 142 -12.64 2.59 1.86
N GLU A 143 -13.63 3.27 2.43
CA GLU A 143 -13.47 4.03 3.68
C GLU A 143 -13.13 3.11 4.85
N ALA A 144 -13.83 1.97 4.99
CA ALA A 144 -13.56 0.99 6.04
C ALA A 144 -12.17 0.36 5.88
N LEU A 145 -11.80 -0.02 4.65
CA LEU A 145 -10.47 -0.57 4.33
C LEU A 145 -9.34 0.43 4.62
N PHE A 146 -9.51 1.68 4.21
CA PHE A 146 -8.53 2.73 4.46
C PHE A 146 -8.34 2.99 5.96
N ASN A 147 -9.44 3.08 6.71
CA ASN A 147 -9.38 3.28 8.15
C ASN A 147 -8.71 2.09 8.85
N HIS A 148 -8.98 0.86 8.41
CA HIS A 148 -8.30 -0.32 8.92
C HIS A 148 -6.80 -0.29 8.60
N LEU A 149 -6.40 -0.02 7.36
CA LEU A 149 -5.00 0.08 6.95
C LEU A 149 -4.25 1.18 7.72
N ALA A 150 -4.87 2.37 7.83
CA ALA A 150 -4.29 3.48 8.58
C ALA A 150 -4.10 3.12 10.07
N TRP A 151 -5.08 2.48 10.70
CA TRP A 151 -4.96 1.97 12.06
C TRP A 151 -3.79 0.98 12.18
N ARG A 152 -3.70 -0.04 11.31
CA ARG A 152 -2.61 -1.03 11.28
C ARG A 152 -1.24 -0.35 11.16
N ASN A 153 -1.12 0.56 10.22
CA ASN A 153 0.15 1.26 9.98
C ASN A 153 0.58 2.11 11.19
N THR A 154 -0.37 2.73 11.92
CA THR A 154 -0.01 3.50 13.12
C THR A 154 0.58 2.62 14.24
N ILE A 155 0.27 1.32 14.29
CA ILE A 155 0.94 0.36 15.19
C ILE A 155 2.39 0.16 14.73
N ASN A 156 2.60 -0.10 13.44
CA ASN A 156 3.93 -0.35 12.87
C ASN A 156 4.86 0.88 12.88
N PHE A 157 4.29 2.09 12.85
CA PHE A 157 5.07 3.34 12.95
C PHE A 157 5.47 3.71 14.38
N ASN A 158 4.97 3.01 15.39
CA ASN A 158 5.34 3.16 16.80
C ASN A 158 5.13 4.56 17.40
N GLY A 159 4.31 5.43 16.79
CA GLY A 159 3.97 6.75 17.33
C GLY A 159 3.07 6.64 18.58
N GLU A 160 3.28 7.52 19.57
CA GLU A 160 2.46 7.55 20.78
C GLU A 160 1.05 8.07 20.48
N LYS A 161 0.98 9.19 19.72
CA LYS A 161 -0.29 9.78 19.28
C LYS A 161 -0.54 9.44 17.83
N ARG A 162 -1.81 9.15 17.54
CA ARG A 162 -2.21 8.71 16.21
C ARG A 162 -3.62 9.18 15.88
N SER A 163 -3.82 9.60 14.63
CA SER A 163 -5.14 9.88 14.09
C SER A 163 -5.21 9.52 12.61
N TRP A 164 -6.39 9.18 12.14
CA TRP A 164 -6.63 8.94 10.72
C TRP A 164 -8.08 9.24 10.36
N GLY A 165 -8.30 9.44 9.08
CA GLY A 165 -9.64 9.61 8.54
C GLY A 165 -9.64 10.08 7.11
N ILE A 166 -10.83 10.20 6.56
CA ILE A 166 -11.09 10.65 5.19
C ILE A 166 -11.72 12.04 5.24
N VAL A 167 -11.25 12.91 4.36
CA VAL A 167 -11.83 14.23 4.13
C VAL A 167 -12.56 14.25 2.77
N ASP A 168 -13.57 15.06 2.65
CA ASP A 168 -14.27 15.27 1.39
C ASP A 168 -13.48 16.24 0.51
N ARG A 169 -12.87 15.74 -0.57
CA ARG A 169 -12.10 16.55 -1.52
C ARG A 169 -12.91 17.63 -2.23
N HIS A 170 -14.24 17.45 -2.32
CA HIS A 170 -15.16 18.38 -2.96
C HIS A 170 -15.77 19.40 -1.97
N ALA A 171 -15.46 19.26 -0.68
CA ALA A 171 -15.90 20.22 0.31
C ALA A 171 -15.35 21.62 0.03
N GLY A 172 -16.17 22.63 0.28
CA GLY A 172 -15.70 24.02 0.31
C GLY A 172 -14.70 24.24 1.46
N ASP A 173 -13.90 25.30 1.36
CA ASP A 173 -12.75 25.51 2.27
C ASP A 173 -13.13 25.53 3.76
N VAL A 174 -14.30 26.06 4.14
CA VAL A 174 -14.77 26.06 5.53
C VAL A 174 -15.05 24.64 6.03
N ALA A 175 -15.72 23.81 5.22
CA ALA A 175 -16.04 22.42 5.59
C ALA A 175 -14.79 21.55 5.61
N LEU A 176 -13.91 21.70 4.63
CA LEU A 176 -12.63 20.98 4.59
C LEU A 176 -11.77 21.33 5.80
N LYS A 177 -11.71 22.62 6.16
CA LYS A 177 -10.99 23.08 7.34
C LYS A 177 -11.52 22.42 8.61
N ALA A 178 -12.85 22.37 8.81
CA ALA A 178 -13.45 21.74 9.96
C ALA A 178 -13.13 20.23 10.07
N GLN A 179 -13.07 19.51 8.92
CA GLN A 179 -12.68 18.10 8.89
C GLN A 179 -11.21 17.91 9.26
N VAL A 180 -10.31 18.74 8.74
CA VAL A 180 -8.89 18.70 9.09
C VAL A 180 -8.65 19.05 10.57
N GLU A 181 -9.35 20.05 11.11
CA GLU A 181 -9.31 20.41 12.53
C GLU A 181 -9.76 19.25 13.43
N ASP A 182 -10.77 18.49 12.99
CA ASP A 182 -11.22 17.29 13.71
C ASP A 182 -10.13 16.21 13.78
N LEU A 183 -9.41 15.96 12.67
CA LEU A 183 -8.28 15.02 12.66
C LEU A 183 -7.13 15.46 13.57
N VAL A 184 -6.80 16.76 13.56
CA VAL A 184 -5.79 17.32 14.47
C VAL A 184 -6.23 17.21 15.94
N ARG A 185 -7.52 17.42 16.24
CA ARG A 185 -8.07 17.23 17.59
C ARG A 185 -8.03 15.78 18.05
N LYS A 186 -8.34 14.83 17.15
CA LYS A 186 -8.22 13.39 17.41
C LYS A 186 -6.80 12.95 17.75
N LEU A 187 -5.80 13.58 17.14
CA LEU A 187 -4.38 13.33 17.47
C LEU A 187 -4.05 13.70 18.92
N ASP A 188 -4.66 14.78 19.44
CA ASP A 188 -4.45 15.22 20.84
C ASP A 188 -5.20 14.36 21.85
N SER A 189 -6.33 13.77 21.46
CA SER A 189 -7.07 12.86 22.30
C SER A 189 -6.44 11.47 22.21
N SER A 190 -5.60 11.09 23.16
CA SER A 190 -4.94 9.78 23.24
C SER A 190 -5.93 8.62 23.53
N SER A 191 -7.09 8.60 22.82
CA SER A 191 -8.01 7.48 22.87
C SER A 191 -7.38 6.27 22.21
N ALA A 192 -7.31 5.15 22.94
CA ALA A 192 -6.99 3.86 22.36
C ALA A 192 -7.99 3.63 21.21
N HIS A 193 -7.51 3.76 19.98
CA HIS A 193 -8.33 3.50 18.82
C HIS A 193 -8.61 2.01 18.78
N GLN A 194 -9.88 1.64 18.93
CA GLN A 194 -10.32 0.27 18.72
C GLN A 194 -10.03 -0.12 17.28
N GLY A 195 -9.63 -1.39 17.09
CA GLY A 195 -9.39 -1.93 15.75
C GLY A 195 -10.62 -1.71 14.85
N VAL A 196 -10.35 -1.38 13.60
CA VAL A 196 -11.39 -1.23 12.58
C VAL A 196 -11.59 -2.58 11.91
N GLU A 197 -12.82 -3.10 11.91
CA GLU A 197 -13.14 -4.38 11.30
C GLU A 197 -12.99 -4.29 9.77
N LEU A 198 -12.40 -5.32 9.16
CA LEU A 198 -12.28 -5.44 7.71
C LEU A 198 -13.62 -5.86 7.09
N PRO A 199 -14.08 -5.17 6.04
CA PRO A 199 -15.24 -5.61 5.29
C PRO A 199 -14.94 -6.91 4.57
N ARG A 200 -15.86 -7.89 4.67
CA ARG A 200 -15.77 -9.16 3.93
C ARG A 200 -16.30 -8.97 2.52
N ILE A 201 -15.45 -9.28 1.53
CA ILE A 201 -15.81 -9.25 0.12
C ILE A 201 -15.88 -10.70 -0.36
N ALA A 202 -17.08 -11.16 -0.70
CA ALA A 202 -17.30 -12.54 -1.13
C ALA A 202 -16.68 -12.79 -2.51
N ALA A 203 -16.12 -13.99 -2.67
CA ALA A 203 -15.68 -14.49 -3.97
C ALA A 203 -16.88 -14.86 -4.84
N GLU A 204 -16.71 -14.68 -6.14
CA GLU A 204 -17.67 -15.07 -7.16
C GLU A 204 -17.24 -16.38 -7.83
N THR A 205 -18.14 -16.99 -8.61
CA THR A 205 -17.83 -18.14 -9.44
C THR A 205 -17.61 -17.72 -10.89
N ALA A 206 -16.66 -18.34 -11.57
CA ALA A 206 -16.43 -18.18 -13.01
C ALA A 206 -16.32 -19.54 -13.70
N ALA A 207 -16.46 -19.53 -15.03
CA ALA A 207 -16.15 -20.71 -15.84
C ALA A 207 -14.65 -21.04 -15.75
N ALA A 208 -14.29 -22.31 -16.03
CA ALA A 208 -12.89 -22.69 -16.11
C ALA A 208 -12.15 -21.85 -17.17
N PRO A 209 -10.97 -21.28 -16.85
CA PRO A 209 -10.24 -20.45 -17.79
C PRO A 209 -9.60 -21.29 -18.91
N LEU A 210 -9.51 -20.73 -20.11
CA LEU A 210 -8.68 -21.28 -21.19
C LEU A 210 -7.27 -20.69 -21.17
N LYS A 211 -7.14 -19.44 -20.74
CA LYS A 211 -5.85 -18.73 -20.57
C LYS A 211 -5.76 -18.10 -19.19
N ALA A 212 -4.68 -18.39 -18.47
CA ALA A 212 -4.37 -17.82 -17.17
C ALA A 212 -3.04 -17.06 -17.19
N LEU A 213 -3.04 -15.89 -16.57
CA LEU A 213 -1.88 -15.00 -16.46
C LEU A 213 -1.46 -14.88 -14.99
N LEU A 214 -0.18 -15.08 -14.70
CA LEU A 214 0.42 -14.77 -13.40
C LEU A 214 1.14 -13.41 -13.45
N LEU A 215 0.77 -12.52 -12.56
CA LEU A 215 1.46 -11.27 -12.27
C LEU A 215 2.26 -11.43 -10.98
N VAL A 216 3.59 -11.36 -11.07
CA VAL A 216 4.48 -11.43 -9.90
C VAL A 216 4.79 -10.03 -9.41
N GLY A 217 4.25 -9.69 -8.24
CA GLY A 217 4.38 -8.36 -7.60
C GLY A 217 5.63 -8.19 -6.73
N SER A 218 6.47 -9.22 -6.63
CA SER A 218 7.70 -9.14 -5.85
C SER A 218 8.85 -8.52 -6.64
N PRO A 219 9.58 -7.53 -6.10
CA PRO A 219 10.78 -7.00 -6.73
C PRO A 219 11.95 -8.01 -6.76
N ARG A 220 11.89 -9.10 -5.98
CA ARG A 220 12.85 -10.22 -6.02
C ARG A 220 12.58 -11.18 -7.20
N MET A 221 11.52 -10.92 -7.97
CA MET A 221 11.14 -11.57 -9.22
C MET A 221 11.02 -13.09 -9.10
N ALA A 222 11.62 -13.85 -10.04
CA ALA A 222 11.57 -15.32 -10.09
C ALA A 222 12.13 -16.02 -8.84
N LYS A 223 12.95 -15.33 -8.04
CA LYS A 223 13.53 -15.86 -6.80
C LYS A 223 12.70 -15.49 -5.56
N SER A 224 11.43 -15.19 -5.72
CA SER A 224 10.55 -14.79 -4.63
C SER A 224 9.56 -15.88 -4.26
N SER A 225 9.14 -15.90 -2.99
CA SER A 225 8.03 -16.75 -2.51
C SER A 225 6.76 -16.51 -3.33
N SER A 226 6.48 -15.25 -3.70
CA SER A 226 5.33 -14.91 -4.57
C SER A 226 5.41 -15.59 -5.94
N ALA A 227 6.59 -15.64 -6.57
CA ALA A 227 6.77 -16.32 -7.84
C ALA A 227 6.59 -17.85 -7.68
N SER A 228 7.13 -18.45 -6.62
CA SER A 228 7.00 -19.88 -6.33
C SER A 228 5.55 -20.27 -6.06
N LEU A 229 4.84 -19.51 -5.22
CA LEU A 229 3.42 -19.77 -4.89
C LEU A 229 2.52 -19.59 -6.12
N GLY A 230 2.67 -18.49 -6.85
CA GLY A 230 1.90 -18.24 -8.07
C GLY A 230 2.23 -19.24 -9.18
N GLY A 231 3.51 -19.60 -9.35
CA GLY A 231 3.96 -20.60 -10.30
C GLY A 231 3.38 -21.98 -10.03
N TYR A 232 3.35 -22.41 -8.77
CA TYR A 232 2.71 -23.68 -8.40
C TYR A 232 1.23 -23.77 -8.84
N LEU A 233 0.45 -22.70 -8.60
CA LEU A 233 -0.94 -22.66 -9.06
C LEU A 233 -1.04 -22.65 -10.59
N LEU A 234 -0.15 -21.91 -11.25
CA LEU A 234 -0.13 -21.86 -12.71
C LEU A 234 0.19 -23.24 -13.32
N ASP A 235 1.14 -23.99 -12.73
CA ASP A 235 1.48 -25.35 -13.14
C ASP A 235 0.29 -26.32 -12.97
N GLN A 236 -0.49 -26.16 -11.90
CA GLN A 236 -1.72 -26.94 -11.69
C GLN A 236 -2.80 -26.63 -12.75
N LEU A 237 -2.90 -25.38 -13.21
CA LEU A 237 -3.78 -25.00 -14.32
C LEU A 237 -3.26 -25.54 -15.65
N ALA A 238 -1.97 -25.43 -15.92
CA ALA A 238 -1.33 -25.95 -17.13
C ALA A 238 -1.52 -27.47 -17.27
N SER A 239 -1.40 -28.23 -16.17
CA SER A 239 -1.63 -29.69 -16.16
C SER A 239 -3.08 -30.08 -16.51
N ARG A 240 -4.01 -29.12 -16.46
CA ARG A 240 -5.40 -29.28 -16.86
C ARG A 240 -5.72 -28.70 -18.24
N GLY A 241 -4.69 -28.34 -19.02
CA GLY A 241 -4.80 -27.85 -20.39
C GLY A 241 -5.05 -26.34 -20.51
N VAL A 242 -4.89 -25.56 -19.43
CA VAL A 242 -4.97 -24.10 -19.47
C VAL A 242 -3.69 -23.53 -20.05
N ALA A 243 -3.78 -22.64 -21.03
CA ALA A 243 -2.62 -21.88 -21.51
C ALA A 243 -2.14 -20.89 -20.41
N THR A 244 -0.85 -20.84 -20.13
CA THR A 244 -0.33 -20.05 -19.01
C THR A 244 0.76 -19.08 -19.48
N GLU A 245 0.81 -17.90 -18.85
CA GLU A 245 1.79 -16.84 -19.11
C GLU A 245 2.19 -16.18 -17.79
N THR A 246 3.43 -15.65 -17.68
CA THR A 246 3.90 -14.98 -16.44
C THR A 246 4.59 -13.66 -16.76
N HIS A 247 4.20 -12.60 -16.05
CA HIS A 247 4.85 -11.29 -16.11
C HIS A 247 5.38 -10.83 -14.74
N GLN A 248 6.53 -10.12 -14.78
CA GLN A 248 7.17 -9.55 -13.60
C GLN A 248 6.83 -8.05 -13.52
N ILE A 249 5.99 -7.65 -12.57
CA ILE A 249 5.50 -6.27 -12.44
C ILE A 249 6.66 -5.29 -12.30
N TYR A 250 7.64 -5.59 -11.44
CA TYR A 250 8.77 -4.69 -11.21
C TYR A 250 9.53 -4.33 -12.51
N HIS A 251 9.77 -5.29 -13.39
CA HIS A 251 10.39 -5.03 -14.68
C HIS A 251 9.52 -4.20 -15.62
N ALA A 252 8.24 -4.48 -15.65
CA ALA A 252 7.30 -3.77 -16.51
C ALA A 252 7.16 -2.29 -16.12
N MET A 253 7.24 -1.99 -14.81
CA MET A 253 7.17 -0.60 -14.35
C MET A 253 8.42 0.25 -14.69
N HIS A 254 9.48 -0.37 -15.23
CA HIS A 254 10.71 0.32 -15.67
C HIS A 254 10.93 0.23 -17.18
N ASP A 255 9.99 -0.35 -17.93
CA ASP A 255 10.10 -0.58 -19.37
C ASP A 255 8.71 -0.49 -20.00
N GLU A 256 8.48 0.56 -20.79
CA GLU A 256 7.15 0.83 -21.37
C GLU A 256 6.68 -0.30 -22.32
N GLY A 257 7.59 -0.90 -23.09
CA GLY A 257 7.26 -2.03 -23.97
C GLY A 257 6.78 -3.24 -23.19
N LYS A 258 7.45 -3.58 -22.07
CA LYS A 258 7.03 -4.67 -21.18
C LYS A 258 5.74 -4.34 -20.46
N ARG A 259 5.55 -3.08 -20.07
CA ARG A 259 4.30 -2.61 -19.43
C ARG A 259 3.13 -2.78 -20.38
N GLN A 260 3.26 -2.33 -21.63
CA GLN A 260 2.21 -2.49 -22.64
C GLN A 260 1.92 -3.97 -22.91
N ALA A 261 2.95 -4.80 -23.11
CA ALA A 261 2.78 -6.25 -23.32
C ALA A 261 2.05 -6.93 -22.14
N MET A 262 2.36 -6.54 -20.90
CA MET A 262 1.69 -7.05 -19.71
C MET A 262 0.21 -6.62 -19.68
N LEU A 263 -0.11 -5.38 -20.01
CA LEU A 263 -1.49 -4.88 -20.09
C LEU A 263 -2.29 -5.61 -21.18
N ASP A 264 -1.68 -5.89 -22.35
CA ASP A 264 -2.28 -6.66 -23.42
C ASP A 264 -2.52 -8.12 -23.01
N ALA A 265 -1.58 -8.74 -22.28
CA ALA A 265 -1.73 -10.08 -21.72
C ALA A 265 -2.89 -10.15 -20.71
N ILE A 266 -3.07 -9.12 -19.86
CA ILE A 266 -4.20 -9.00 -18.92
C ILE A 266 -5.53 -8.95 -19.69
N ASP A 267 -5.62 -8.12 -20.72
CA ASP A 267 -6.85 -7.97 -21.51
C ASP A 267 -7.22 -9.25 -22.30
N SER A 268 -6.23 -10.09 -22.62
CA SER A 268 -6.43 -11.34 -23.39
C SER A 268 -6.62 -12.60 -22.52
N SER A 269 -6.46 -12.49 -21.21
CA SER A 269 -6.55 -13.62 -20.28
C SER A 269 -7.96 -13.78 -19.69
N ASP A 270 -8.37 -15.02 -19.43
CA ASP A 270 -9.63 -15.34 -18.75
C ASP A 270 -9.48 -15.26 -17.22
N LEU A 271 -8.27 -15.55 -16.71
CA LEU A 271 -7.91 -15.44 -15.30
C LEU A 271 -6.59 -14.69 -15.16
N THR A 272 -6.61 -13.62 -14.37
CA THR A 272 -5.40 -12.93 -13.89
C THR A 272 -5.17 -13.28 -12.42
N LEU A 273 -4.02 -13.91 -12.13
CA LEU A 273 -3.58 -14.25 -10.79
C LEU A 273 -2.47 -13.28 -10.37
N LEU A 274 -2.69 -12.52 -9.31
CA LEU A 274 -1.68 -11.64 -8.72
C LEU A 274 -1.03 -12.31 -7.51
N ALA A 275 0.29 -12.50 -7.52
CA ALA A 275 1.06 -13.00 -6.38
C ALA A 275 2.07 -11.94 -5.90
N PHE A 276 1.99 -11.53 -4.62
CA PHE A 276 2.79 -10.42 -4.09
C PHE A 276 3.19 -10.60 -2.63
N PRO A 277 4.31 -9.98 -2.19
CA PRO A 277 4.66 -9.90 -0.78
C PRO A 277 3.92 -8.74 -0.10
N LEU A 278 3.59 -8.90 1.18
CA LEU A 278 3.05 -7.82 1.99
C LEU A 278 4.15 -6.79 2.32
N TYR A 279 3.90 -5.52 2.04
CA TYR A 279 4.76 -4.40 2.43
C TYR A 279 3.96 -3.39 3.24
N ILE A 280 4.29 -3.25 4.53
CA ILE A 280 3.61 -2.34 5.47
C ILE A 280 2.09 -2.47 5.33
N ASP A 281 1.57 -3.64 5.71
CA ASP A 281 0.15 -4.04 5.73
C ASP A 281 -0.60 -3.87 4.39
N SER A 282 0.10 -3.62 3.27
CA SER A 282 -0.52 -3.33 1.97
C SER A 282 0.29 -3.91 0.81
N LEU A 283 -0.21 -3.68 -0.41
CA LEU A 283 0.48 -4.05 -1.64
C LEU A 283 1.74 -3.18 -1.85
N PRO A 284 2.80 -3.72 -2.49
CA PRO A 284 3.95 -2.91 -2.91
C PRO A 284 3.57 -1.79 -3.89
N ALA A 285 4.26 -0.66 -3.85
CA ALA A 285 3.97 0.49 -4.70
C ALA A 285 3.91 0.17 -6.22
N PRO A 286 4.79 -0.69 -6.80
CA PRO A 286 4.68 -1.07 -8.21
C PRO A 286 3.38 -1.80 -8.55
N VAL A 287 2.86 -2.59 -7.61
CA VAL A 287 1.58 -3.30 -7.78
C VAL A 287 0.42 -2.32 -7.81
N LEU A 288 0.39 -1.35 -6.88
CA LEU A 288 -0.63 -0.30 -6.87
C LEU A 288 -0.57 0.57 -8.15
N SER A 289 0.64 0.87 -8.65
CA SER A 289 0.80 1.58 -9.93
C SER A 289 0.18 0.80 -11.08
N LEU A 290 0.46 -0.51 -11.17
CA LEU A 290 -0.12 -1.37 -12.20
C LEU A 290 -1.66 -1.47 -12.06
N MET A 291 -2.18 -1.58 -10.84
CA MET A 291 -3.63 -1.63 -10.61
C MET A 291 -4.31 -0.36 -11.12
N ARG A 292 -3.72 0.82 -10.92
CA ARG A 292 -4.19 2.09 -11.49
C ARG A 292 -4.19 2.05 -13.01
N ASP A 293 -3.10 1.61 -13.62
CA ASP A 293 -3.00 1.51 -15.09
C ASP A 293 -4.07 0.58 -15.70
N ILE A 294 -4.33 -0.56 -15.03
CA ILE A 294 -5.36 -1.51 -15.44
C ILE A 294 -6.75 -0.88 -15.33
N GLU A 295 -7.07 -0.22 -14.22
CA GLU A 295 -8.37 0.45 -14.05
C GLU A 295 -8.57 1.53 -15.10
N GLU A 296 -7.59 2.42 -15.29
CA GLU A 296 -7.65 3.48 -16.32
C GLU A 296 -7.88 2.89 -17.71
N ARG A 297 -7.16 1.83 -18.08
CA ARG A 297 -7.29 1.14 -19.36
C ARG A 297 -8.65 0.47 -19.55
N ARG A 298 -9.28 0.02 -18.45
CA ARG A 298 -10.55 -0.74 -18.47
C ARG A 298 -11.78 0.11 -18.16
N THR A 299 -11.61 1.35 -17.76
CA THR A 299 -12.70 2.29 -17.48
C THR A 299 -13.66 2.37 -18.68
N GLY A 300 -14.97 2.18 -18.41
CA GLY A 300 -16.02 2.20 -19.43
C GLY A 300 -16.11 0.95 -20.31
N LYS A 301 -15.26 -0.07 -20.09
CA LYS A 301 -15.35 -1.36 -20.80
C LYS A 301 -16.25 -2.34 -20.03
N PRO A 302 -16.87 -3.31 -20.74
CA PRO A 302 -17.68 -4.34 -20.09
C PRO A 302 -16.81 -5.23 -19.17
N MET A 303 -17.43 -5.78 -18.12
CA MET A 303 -16.78 -6.75 -17.25
C MET A 303 -16.23 -7.95 -18.04
N ARG A 304 -14.95 -8.24 -17.87
CA ARG A 304 -14.27 -9.33 -18.54
C ARG A 304 -13.17 -9.94 -17.69
N GLY A 305 -13.09 -11.27 -17.72
CA GLY A 305 -12.08 -12.03 -17.01
C GLY A 305 -12.32 -12.13 -15.52
N ALA A 306 -11.52 -12.94 -14.89
CA ALA A 306 -11.51 -13.20 -13.46
C ALA A 306 -10.21 -12.72 -12.85
N PHE A 307 -10.23 -12.36 -11.57
CA PHE A 307 -9.05 -11.91 -10.81
C PHE A 307 -8.99 -12.66 -9.49
N ALA A 308 -7.81 -13.20 -9.18
CA ALA A 308 -7.52 -13.84 -7.91
C ALA A 308 -6.18 -13.33 -7.36
N ALA A 309 -5.95 -13.44 -6.06
CA ALA A 309 -4.73 -12.95 -5.45
C ALA A 309 -4.12 -13.95 -4.45
N ILE A 310 -2.78 -13.95 -4.37
CA ILE A 310 -2.00 -14.62 -3.34
C ILE A 310 -1.14 -13.57 -2.66
N ALA A 311 -1.30 -13.42 -1.36
CA ALA A 311 -0.41 -12.57 -0.56
C ALA A 311 0.42 -13.43 0.40
N ASN A 312 1.69 -13.08 0.55
CA ASN A 312 2.57 -13.71 1.53
C ASN A 312 3.30 -12.64 2.36
N CYS A 313 3.46 -12.90 3.66
CA CYS A 313 4.22 -12.05 4.58
C CYS A 313 5.32 -12.85 5.28
N GLY A 314 6.29 -12.14 5.87
CA GLY A 314 7.34 -12.72 6.70
C GLY A 314 6.87 -13.10 8.10
N PHE A 315 5.74 -12.56 8.55
CA PHE A 315 5.15 -12.86 9.86
C PHE A 315 4.49 -14.24 9.86
N ILE A 316 4.34 -14.83 11.05
CA ILE A 316 3.71 -16.14 11.21
C ILE A 316 2.21 -16.05 10.90
N GLU A 317 1.58 -14.96 11.31
CA GLU A 317 0.14 -14.74 11.17
C GLU A 317 -0.22 -14.39 9.73
N SER A 318 -0.89 -15.30 9.05
CA SER A 318 -1.38 -15.09 7.68
C SER A 318 -2.45 -14.00 7.61
N SER A 319 -3.15 -13.72 8.71
CA SER A 319 -4.15 -12.64 8.83
C SER A 319 -3.59 -11.25 8.54
N GLN A 320 -2.27 -11.05 8.72
CA GLN A 320 -1.64 -9.77 8.38
C GLN A 320 -1.77 -9.39 6.88
N ASN A 321 -2.04 -10.36 6.00
CA ASN A 321 -2.27 -10.12 4.57
C ASN A 321 -3.71 -9.65 4.24
N GLU A 322 -4.66 -9.76 5.16
CA GLU A 322 -6.09 -9.59 4.86
C GLU A 322 -6.44 -8.21 4.31
N SER A 323 -5.87 -7.15 4.85
CA SER A 323 -6.06 -5.77 4.36
C SER A 323 -5.68 -5.63 2.88
N SER A 324 -4.52 -6.15 2.49
CA SER A 324 -4.05 -6.09 1.11
C SER A 324 -4.89 -6.93 0.14
N LEU A 325 -5.41 -8.07 0.60
CA LEU A 325 -6.29 -8.93 -0.19
C LEU A 325 -7.69 -8.34 -0.36
N ALA A 326 -8.22 -7.64 0.66
CA ALA A 326 -9.46 -6.89 0.55
C ALA A 326 -9.33 -5.72 -0.45
N SER A 327 -8.16 -5.06 -0.50
CA SER A 327 -7.85 -4.08 -1.55
C SER A 327 -7.82 -4.71 -2.95
N CYS A 328 -7.30 -5.93 -3.10
CA CYS A 328 -7.37 -6.67 -4.37
C CYS A 328 -8.81 -6.96 -4.82
N ALA A 329 -9.69 -7.32 -3.89
CA ALA A 329 -11.10 -7.56 -4.19
C ALA A 329 -11.82 -6.27 -4.61
N THR A 330 -11.54 -5.15 -3.93
CA THR A 330 -12.08 -3.83 -4.28
C THR A 330 -11.59 -3.38 -5.66
N PHE A 331 -10.30 -3.57 -5.95
CA PHE A 331 -9.73 -3.33 -7.28
C PHE A 331 -10.39 -4.19 -8.36
N ALA A 332 -10.58 -5.48 -8.12
CA ALA A 332 -11.20 -6.37 -9.09
C ALA A 332 -12.57 -5.83 -9.54
N LYS A 333 -13.38 -5.35 -8.59
CA LYS A 333 -14.67 -4.71 -8.87
C LYS A 333 -14.50 -3.41 -9.66
N ALA A 334 -13.58 -2.53 -9.27
CA ALA A 334 -13.33 -1.25 -9.94
C ALA A 334 -12.85 -1.44 -11.39
N ALA A 335 -11.95 -2.40 -11.61
CA ALA A 335 -11.41 -2.72 -12.93
C ALA A 335 -12.29 -3.66 -13.78
N GLY A 336 -13.50 -4.02 -13.33
CA GLY A 336 -14.44 -4.85 -14.07
C GLY A 336 -14.00 -6.31 -14.21
N PHE A 337 -13.35 -6.89 -13.19
CA PHE A 337 -13.08 -8.32 -13.07
C PHE A 337 -14.10 -9.00 -12.14
N ARG A 338 -14.33 -10.29 -12.34
CA ARG A 338 -14.91 -11.14 -11.29
C ARG A 338 -13.86 -11.47 -10.25
N TRP A 339 -14.16 -11.22 -8.99
CA TRP A 339 -13.29 -11.59 -7.89
C TRP A 339 -13.42 -13.06 -7.53
N MET A 340 -12.37 -13.86 -7.71
CA MET A 340 -12.36 -15.30 -7.48
C MET A 340 -11.89 -15.70 -6.07
N GLY A 341 -11.54 -14.73 -5.26
CA GLY A 341 -11.01 -14.99 -3.93
C GLY A 341 -9.48 -14.91 -3.85
N SER A 342 -8.97 -15.25 -2.69
CA SER A 342 -7.55 -15.09 -2.38
C SER A 342 -7.00 -16.21 -1.51
N ILE A 343 -5.68 -16.33 -1.52
CA ILE A 343 -4.89 -17.19 -0.63
C ILE A 343 -3.96 -16.30 0.19
N THR A 344 -3.91 -16.53 1.49
CA THR A 344 -3.04 -15.84 2.43
C THR A 344 -2.03 -16.80 3.04
N ILE A 345 -0.74 -16.43 3.01
CA ILE A 345 0.37 -17.26 3.50
C ILE A 345 1.21 -16.46 4.50
N GLY A 346 1.28 -16.95 5.74
CA GLY A 346 2.25 -16.51 6.74
C GLY A 346 3.58 -17.25 6.60
N GLY A 347 4.66 -16.71 7.16
CA GLY A 347 5.99 -17.34 7.12
C GLY A 347 6.59 -17.47 5.71
N GLY A 348 6.17 -16.63 4.77
CA GLY A 348 6.52 -16.73 3.35
C GLY A 348 8.01 -16.69 3.03
N GLU A 349 8.84 -16.08 3.88
CA GLU A 349 10.30 -16.07 3.70
C GLU A 349 10.91 -17.48 3.84
N GLY A 350 10.31 -18.37 4.62
CA GLY A 350 10.75 -19.76 4.79
C GLY A 350 10.51 -20.67 3.58
N LEU A 351 9.75 -20.24 2.59
CA LEU A 351 9.38 -21.07 1.43
C LEU A 351 10.47 -21.13 0.33
N VAL A 352 11.49 -20.29 0.39
CA VAL A 352 12.55 -20.17 -0.64
C VAL A 352 13.95 -20.47 -0.11
N HIS A 353 14.05 -21.03 1.12
CA HIS A 353 15.31 -21.39 1.76
C HIS A 353 15.38 -22.87 2.07
#